data_9aca63139086ce6e78cd38da6d3bccfa
#
_entry.id   9aca63139086ce6e78cd38da6d3bccfa
#
_cell.length_a   1.000
_cell.length_b   1.000
_cell.length_c   1.000
_cell.angle_alpha   90.00
_cell.angle_beta   90.00
_cell.angle_gamma   90.00
#
_symmetry.space_group_name_H-M   'P 1'
#
loop_
_entity.id
_entity.type
_entity.pdbx_description
1 polymer ?
#
loop_
_entity_poly.entity_id
_entity_poly.type
_entity_poly.pdbx_seq_one_letter_code
_entity_poly.pdbx_strand_id
1 'polypeptide(L)'
;MICAGVVMLALSSCGSGGKEDVLPPTVEVKTTMIEVEGRSQYIYVKASSSWKITLTSVDGGAPVDWIIAAPSSGSGNTDVTLNVAANESEQERSAVLTVENSAGKASKTISQKGKKSEIKPDPDPTPEPKPNETGWLELPSVPAGTDFFTHSMTIGSVKTRNYSFIWDYDNLVAPWVAYPLSRWNVGTGSRSDAWGLDPLLDEDKQPVLHFRGYSVGNSGRYDRGHQLPSADRPNIKGADPQKNPNAMTFYGTNMTPQLNGFNGGIWANLEGKVRSWANESDTLYVVTGCVIDYKDGETVKYALDNNGKKVTVPTGYYKVVLRYRANSTFGYSGYSACAILFDHKVYSDKRITSEYSMSVDDL
;
A
#
# COMPACT_ATOMS: atom_id res chain seq x y z
N MET A 1 73.15 -22.65 26.67
CA MET A 1 73.09 -23.11 28.10
C MET A 1 71.77 -22.50 28.67
N ILE A 2 71.04 -23.32 29.31
CA ILE A 2 69.78 -23.15 30.06
C ILE A 2 68.54 -23.55 29.23
N CYS A 3 68.16 -24.82 29.45
CA CYS A 3 66.88 -25.41 29.16
C CYS A 3 65.82 -24.84 30.09
N ALA A 4 64.69 -24.45 29.56
CA ALA A 4 63.49 -24.24 30.35
C ALA A 4 62.40 -25.23 29.82
N GLY A 5 62.09 -26.20 30.71
CA GLY A 5 61.10 -27.23 30.46
C GLY A 5 59.65 -26.64 30.41
N VAL A 6 58.90 -27.11 29.49
CA VAL A 6 57.47 -26.86 29.41
C VAL A 6 56.74 -28.00 30.15
N VAL A 7 56.09 -27.66 31.24
CA VAL A 7 55.18 -28.56 31.96
C VAL A 7 53.84 -28.48 31.26
N MET A 8 53.41 -29.56 30.57
CA MET A 8 52.05 -29.72 30.11
C MET A 8 51.14 -30.11 31.27
N LEU A 9 50.28 -29.22 31.71
CA LEU A 9 49.13 -29.56 32.52
C LEU A 9 47.98 -30.04 31.59
N ALA A 10 47.70 -31.33 31.67
CA ALA A 10 46.50 -31.89 31.10
C ALA A 10 45.29 -31.49 31.98
N LEU A 11 44.48 -30.53 31.52
CA LEU A 11 43.19 -30.27 32.11
C LEU A 11 42.18 -31.27 31.54
N SER A 12 41.78 -32.24 32.34
CA SER A 12 40.64 -33.09 32.11
C SER A 12 39.38 -32.20 32.19
N SER A 13 38.83 -31.84 31.05
CA SER A 13 37.50 -31.24 30.98
C SER A 13 36.45 -32.32 31.19
N CYS A 14 35.90 -32.43 32.40
CA CYS A 14 34.63 -33.11 32.64
C CYS A 14 33.55 -32.30 31.89
N GLY A 15 33.09 -32.82 30.77
CA GLY A 15 31.90 -32.35 30.09
C GLY A 15 30.66 -32.59 30.94
N SER A 16 30.21 -31.61 31.71
CA SER A 16 28.84 -31.56 32.18
C SER A 16 27.98 -31.15 30.97
N GLY A 17 27.26 -32.10 30.39
CA GLY A 17 26.21 -31.81 29.45
C GLY A 17 25.14 -30.94 30.11
N GLY A 18 25.29 -29.64 30.00
CA GLY A 18 24.27 -28.69 30.41
C GLY A 18 23.06 -28.95 29.52
N LYS A 19 21.95 -29.42 30.11
CA LYS A 19 20.65 -29.37 29.46
C LYS A 19 20.41 -27.89 29.19
N GLU A 20 20.31 -27.51 27.90
CA GLU A 20 19.83 -26.17 27.54
C GLU A 20 18.48 -25.99 28.22
N ASP A 21 18.29 -24.94 28.97
CA ASP A 21 17.03 -24.61 29.63
C ASP A 21 16.00 -24.36 28.56
N VAL A 22 14.89 -25.15 28.58
CA VAL A 22 13.77 -24.94 27.69
C VAL A 22 13.06 -23.64 28.09
N LEU A 23 12.96 -22.70 27.17
CA LEU A 23 12.27 -21.43 27.39
C LEU A 23 10.79 -21.53 26.91
N PRO A 24 9.87 -20.77 27.54
CA PRO A 24 8.51 -20.63 27.04
C PRO A 24 8.50 -20.20 25.57
N PRO A 25 7.58 -20.69 24.74
CA PRO A 25 7.50 -20.28 23.35
C PRO A 25 6.98 -18.85 23.23
N THR A 26 7.20 -18.22 22.08
CA THR A 26 6.51 -16.98 21.69
C THR A 26 5.85 -17.16 20.35
N VAL A 27 4.81 -16.36 20.08
CA VAL A 27 4.11 -16.36 18.79
C VAL A 27 3.90 -14.95 18.28
N GLU A 28 4.33 -14.73 17.05
CA GLU A 28 4.15 -13.48 16.33
C GLU A 28 3.00 -13.63 15.33
N VAL A 29 1.99 -12.76 15.43
CA VAL A 29 0.82 -12.74 14.56
C VAL A 29 0.72 -11.35 13.95
N LYS A 30 0.77 -11.25 12.61
CA LYS A 30 0.75 -9.95 11.93
C LYS A 30 -0.62 -9.27 11.99
N THR A 31 -1.69 -10.05 11.86
CA THR A 31 -3.06 -9.54 11.86
C THR A 31 -3.90 -10.39 12.80
N THR A 32 -4.52 -9.74 13.77
CA THR A 32 -5.41 -10.37 14.75
C THR A 32 -6.90 -10.18 14.43
N MET A 33 -7.25 -9.20 13.58
CA MET A 33 -8.60 -9.02 13.05
C MET A 33 -8.64 -9.50 11.59
N ILE A 34 -9.54 -10.40 11.27
CA ILE A 34 -9.70 -11.06 9.96
C ILE A 34 -11.06 -10.66 9.37
N GLU A 35 -11.08 -10.43 8.07
CA GLU A 35 -12.30 -10.09 7.35
C GLU A 35 -13.26 -11.29 7.24
N VAL A 36 -14.51 -11.01 6.90
CA VAL A 36 -15.62 -11.98 6.88
C VAL A 36 -15.35 -13.18 5.95
N GLU A 37 -14.67 -12.94 4.83
CA GLU A 37 -14.36 -13.99 3.83
C GLU A 37 -13.34 -15.01 4.33
N GLY A 38 -12.69 -14.72 5.46
CA GLY A 38 -11.57 -15.51 5.94
C GLY A 38 -10.33 -15.33 5.07
N ARG A 39 -9.25 -15.95 5.48
CA ARG A 39 -8.00 -15.99 4.73
C ARG A 39 -6.98 -16.93 5.35
N SER A 40 -5.95 -17.25 4.58
CA SER A 40 -4.74 -17.86 5.13
C SER A 40 -3.72 -16.77 5.48
N GLN A 41 -3.08 -16.88 6.63
CA GLN A 41 -1.97 -16.03 7.03
C GLN A 41 -0.87 -16.84 7.70
N TYR A 42 0.35 -16.34 7.67
CA TYR A 42 1.47 -16.93 8.39
C TYR A 42 1.59 -16.31 9.78
N ILE A 43 1.88 -17.18 10.76
CA ILE A 43 2.35 -16.80 12.10
C ILE A 43 3.73 -17.41 12.30
N TYR A 44 4.54 -16.81 13.15
CA TYR A 44 5.87 -17.31 13.45
C TYR A 44 5.95 -17.77 14.90
N VAL A 45 6.22 -19.06 15.11
CA VAL A 45 6.46 -19.66 16.42
C VAL A 45 7.96 -19.65 16.67
N LYS A 46 8.39 -19.06 17.80
CA LYS A 46 9.77 -19.17 18.32
C LYS A 46 9.77 -20.07 19.53
N ALA A 47 10.51 -21.16 19.48
CA ALA A 47 10.61 -22.11 20.58
C ALA A 47 11.98 -22.79 20.58
N SER A 48 12.49 -23.13 21.76
CA SER A 48 13.74 -23.90 21.94
C SER A 48 13.52 -25.42 22.01
N SER A 49 12.25 -25.87 21.96
CA SER A 49 11.86 -27.30 22.08
C SER A 49 10.63 -27.60 21.23
N SER A 50 10.12 -28.82 21.35
CA SER A 50 8.85 -29.23 20.73
C SER A 50 7.69 -28.44 21.34
N TRP A 51 6.74 -28.04 20.49
CA TRP A 51 5.58 -27.23 20.84
C TRP A 51 4.31 -27.77 20.18
N LYS A 52 3.16 -27.34 20.71
CA LYS A 52 1.83 -27.62 20.15
C LYS A 52 1.00 -26.36 20.13
N ILE A 53 0.16 -26.20 19.09
CA ILE A 53 -0.85 -25.15 18.99
C ILE A 53 -2.22 -25.73 19.34
N THR A 54 -2.99 -24.98 20.13
CA THR A 54 -4.41 -25.19 20.36
C THR A 54 -5.19 -23.92 20.00
N LEU A 55 -6.40 -24.09 19.48
CA LEU A 55 -7.31 -23.01 19.08
C LEU A 55 -8.64 -23.27 19.80
N THR A 56 -9.03 -22.33 20.67
CA THR A 56 -10.21 -22.47 21.52
C THR A 56 -11.06 -21.20 21.47
N SER A 57 -12.34 -21.32 21.82
CA SER A 57 -13.21 -20.16 21.99
C SER A 57 -12.75 -19.28 23.15
N VAL A 58 -13.06 -17.98 23.08
CA VAL A 58 -12.74 -17.02 24.16
C VAL A 58 -13.60 -17.23 25.39
N ASP A 59 -14.81 -17.80 25.24
CA ASP A 59 -15.85 -17.85 26.29
C ASP A 59 -15.81 -19.14 27.14
N GLY A 60 -14.98 -20.11 26.83
CA GLY A 60 -15.03 -21.34 27.59
C GLY A 60 -13.98 -22.39 27.22
N GLY A 61 -13.04 -22.05 26.37
CA GLY A 61 -11.95 -22.95 26.02
C GLY A 61 -12.34 -24.16 25.15
N ALA A 62 -13.56 -24.18 24.59
CA ALA A 62 -13.98 -25.22 23.65
C ALA A 62 -13.18 -25.11 22.34
N PRO A 63 -12.80 -26.23 21.69
CA PRO A 63 -12.17 -26.20 20.38
C PRO A 63 -13.03 -25.45 19.34
N VAL A 64 -12.37 -24.72 18.44
CA VAL A 64 -13.03 -24.06 17.32
C VAL A 64 -12.65 -24.75 16.01
N ASP A 65 -13.55 -24.74 15.03
CA ASP A 65 -13.42 -25.43 13.75
C ASP A 65 -13.20 -24.51 12.55
N TRP A 66 -13.43 -23.22 12.73
CA TRP A 66 -13.35 -22.21 11.68
C TRP A 66 -11.93 -21.66 11.42
N ILE A 67 -10.95 -22.01 12.27
CA ILE A 67 -9.56 -21.63 12.16
C ILE A 67 -8.67 -22.84 12.43
N ILE A 68 -7.70 -23.11 11.56
CA ILE A 68 -6.84 -24.28 11.60
C ILE A 68 -5.39 -23.85 11.48
N ALA A 69 -4.52 -24.36 12.35
CA ALA A 69 -3.08 -24.18 12.28
C ALA A 69 -2.40 -25.37 11.58
N ALA A 70 -1.58 -25.10 10.61
CA ALA A 70 -0.82 -26.11 9.87
C ALA A 70 0.66 -25.71 9.71
N PRO A 71 1.61 -26.43 10.33
CA PRO A 71 1.40 -27.56 11.24
C PRO A 71 0.84 -27.13 12.62
N SER A 72 0.10 -28.01 13.30
CA SER A 72 -0.41 -27.78 14.66
C SER A 72 0.57 -28.15 15.77
N SER A 73 1.73 -28.68 15.42
CA SER A 73 2.84 -28.98 16.33
C SER A 73 4.17 -29.01 15.58
N GLY A 74 5.26 -28.78 16.28
CA GLY A 74 6.59 -28.75 15.69
C GLY A 74 7.68 -28.73 16.74
N SER A 75 8.90 -28.41 16.32
CA SER A 75 10.04 -28.23 17.19
C SER A 75 10.90 -27.08 16.68
N GLY A 76 11.43 -26.26 17.57
CA GLY A 76 12.21 -25.09 17.19
C GLY A 76 11.35 -23.97 16.54
N ASN A 77 12.03 -23.03 15.91
CA ASN A 77 11.39 -21.90 15.21
C ASN A 77 10.74 -22.35 13.91
N THR A 78 9.48 -22.00 13.71
CA THR A 78 8.69 -22.50 12.57
C THR A 78 7.65 -21.47 12.10
N ASP A 79 7.51 -21.33 10.78
CA ASP A 79 6.36 -20.67 10.17
C ASP A 79 5.16 -21.64 10.16
N VAL A 80 4.03 -21.16 10.64
CA VAL A 80 2.77 -21.92 10.70
C VAL A 80 1.72 -21.16 9.91
N THR A 81 0.97 -21.84 9.06
CA THR A 81 -0.17 -21.27 8.34
C THR A 81 -1.43 -21.36 9.21
N LEU A 82 -2.09 -20.24 9.43
CA LEU A 82 -3.47 -20.21 9.93
C LEU A 82 -4.42 -20.11 8.75
N ASN A 83 -5.26 -21.12 8.58
CA ASN A 83 -6.33 -21.12 7.59
C ASN A 83 -7.63 -20.76 8.29
N VAL A 84 -8.23 -19.62 7.90
CA VAL A 84 -9.45 -19.09 8.51
C VAL A 84 -10.57 -19.17 7.49
N ALA A 85 -11.63 -19.94 7.80
CA ALA A 85 -12.82 -20.07 6.96
C ALA A 85 -13.67 -18.79 6.99
N ALA A 86 -14.50 -18.58 5.96
CA ALA A 86 -15.45 -17.48 5.93
C ALA A 86 -16.40 -17.52 7.15
N ASN A 87 -16.78 -16.35 7.65
CA ASN A 87 -17.78 -16.22 8.71
C ASN A 87 -19.14 -15.90 8.09
N GLU A 88 -19.99 -16.89 7.96
CA GLU A 88 -21.34 -16.73 7.41
C GLU A 88 -22.33 -16.12 8.42
N SER A 89 -21.91 -15.93 9.68
CA SER A 89 -22.72 -15.30 10.72
C SER A 89 -22.61 -13.76 10.67
N GLU A 90 -23.66 -13.08 11.07
CA GLU A 90 -23.63 -11.60 11.25
C GLU A 90 -22.81 -11.16 12.46
N GLN A 91 -22.44 -12.08 13.33
CA GLN A 91 -21.70 -11.78 14.55
C GLN A 91 -20.20 -12.00 14.35
N GLU A 92 -19.41 -11.10 14.94
CA GLU A 92 -17.97 -11.31 15.10
C GLU A 92 -17.71 -12.57 15.92
N ARG A 93 -16.67 -13.33 15.55
CA ARG A 93 -16.22 -14.49 16.30
C ARG A 93 -14.73 -14.37 16.63
N SER A 94 -14.34 -14.95 17.78
CA SER A 94 -12.97 -14.88 18.24
C SER A 94 -12.49 -16.23 18.76
N ALA A 95 -11.20 -16.49 18.57
CA ALA A 95 -10.50 -17.66 19.08
C ALA A 95 -9.21 -17.27 19.78
N VAL A 96 -8.85 -18.03 20.79
CA VAL A 96 -7.55 -17.95 21.45
C VAL A 96 -6.63 -18.99 20.82
N LEU A 97 -5.59 -18.50 20.14
CA LEU A 97 -4.46 -19.30 19.69
C LEU A 97 -3.46 -19.41 20.83
N THR A 98 -3.15 -20.62 21.26
CA THR A 98 -2.15 -20.90 22.31
C THR A 98 -1.07 -21.80 21.76
N VAL A 99 0.20 -21.37 21.88
CA VAL A 99 1.39 -22.18 21.64
C VAL A 99 1.95 -22.59 22.98
N GLU A 100 2.18 -23.88 23.21
CA GLU A 100 2.63 -24.43 24.47
C GLU A 100 3.82 -25.38 24.26
N ASN A 101 4.77 -25.35 25.20
CA ASN A 101 5.85 -26.33 25.36
C ASN A 101 6.00 -26.73 26.84
N SER A 102 7.00 -27.54 27.18
CA SER A 102 7.24 -27.99 28.55
C SER A 102 7.60 -26.88 29.56
N ALA A 103 8.01 -25.68 29.06
CA ALA A 103 8.42 -24.54 29.88
C ALA A 103 7.30 -23.50 30.07
N GLY A 104 6.24 -23.53 29.24
CA GLY A 104 5.15 -22.58 29.35
C GLY A 104 4.34 -22.39 28.06
N LYS A 105 3.57 -21.31 28.02
CA LYS A 105 2.66 -21.02 26.91
C LYS A 105 2.67 -19.54 26.54
N ALA A 106 2.34 -19.25 25.26
CA ALA A 106 2.05 -17.92 24.75
C ALA A 106 0.70 -17.96 24.02
N SER A 107 -0.13 -16.92 24.18
CA SER A 107 -1.45 -16.87 23.56
C SER A 107 -1.68 -15.56 22.83
N LYS A 108 -2.50 -15.61 21.78
CA LYS A 108 -3.02 -14.47 21.03
C LYS A 108 -4.49 -14.69 20.71
N THR A 109 -5.29 -13.65 20.83
CA THR A 109 -6.68 -13.68 20.35
C THR A 109 -6.71 -13.31 18.87
N ILE A 110 -7.44 -14.11 18.09
CA ILE A 110 -7.71 -13.88 16.67
C ILE A 110 -9.21 -13.67 16.54
N SER A 111 -9.61 -12.50 16.03
CA SER A 111 -11.01 -12.16 15.78
C SER A 111 -11.32 -12.18 14.29
N GLN A 112 -12.55 -12.47 13.94
CA GLN A 112 -13.05 -12.41 12.57
C GLN A 112 -14.38 -11.66 12.53
N LYS A 113 -14.48 -10.68 11.65
CA LYS A 113 -15.70 -9.90 11.44
C LYS A 113 -16.88 -10.80 11.07
N GLY A 114 -18.07 -10.41 11.48
CA GLY A 114 -19.31 -11.02 11.03
C GLY A 114 -19.73 -10.49 9.65
N LYS A 115 -20.56 -11.28 8.95
CA LYS A 115 -21.17 -10.86 7.69
C LYS A 115 -22.12 -9.70 7.97
N LYS A 116 -21.86 -8.52 7.38
CA LYS A 116 -22.82 -7.42 7.47
C LYS A 116 -24.16 -7.89 6.89
N SER A 117 -25.24 -7.81 7.68
CA SER A 117 -26.59 -7.99 7.14
C SER A 117 -26.76 -7.07 5.94
N GLU A 118 -27.27 -7.58 4.82
CA GLU A 118 -27.82 -6.74 3.79
C GLU A 118 -28.97 -5.95 4.41
N ILE A 119 -28.71 -4.69 4.76
CA ILE A 119 -29.77 -3.77 5.21
C ILE A 119 -30.75 -3.67 4.05
N LYS A 120 -31.96 -4.22 4.23
CA LYS A 120 -33.05 -3.92 3.30
C LYS A 120 -33.17 -2.39 3.20
N PRO A 121 -33.20 -1.82 1.98
CA PRO A 121 -33.23 -0.38 1.85
C PRO A 121 -34.44 0.19 2.58
N ASP A 122 -34.16 1.21 3.40
CA ASP A 122 -35.16 2.11 3.96
C ASP A 122 -35.91 2.77 2.78
N PRO A 123 -37.23 2.87 2.78
CA PRO A 123 -38.02 3.39 1.66
C PRO A 123 -37.86 4.89 1.40
N ASP A 124 -36.93 5.60 2.05
CA ASP A 124 -36.60 7.00 1.73
C ASP A 124 -35.15 7.12 1.25
N PRO A 125 -34.88 6.95 -0.06
CA PRO A 125 -33.52 6.96 -0.59
C PRO A 125 -32.99 8.38 -0.64
N THR A 126 -32.08 8.72 0.28
CA THR A 126 -30.96 9.58 -0.14
C THR A 126 -30.35 8.89 -1.36
N PRO A 127 -30.22 9.53 -2.54
CA PRO A 127 -29.75 8.86 -3.73
C PRO A 127 -28.36 8.24 -3.42
N GLU A 128 -28.30 6.90 -3.42
CA GLU A 128 -27.02 6.21 -3.44
C GLU A 128 -26.20 6.77 -4.59
N PRO A 129 -24.89 7.05 -4.39
CA PRO A 129 -24.04 7.41 -5.50
C PRO A 129 -24.14 6.26 -6.52
N LYS A 130 -24.69 6.56 -7.69
CA LYS A 130 -24.79 5.59 -8.77
C LYS A 130 -23.43 4.95 -8.98
N PRO A 131 -23.35 3.61 -9.11
CA PRO A 131 -22.09 2.97 -9.47
C PRO A 131 -21.58 3.67 -10.71
N ASN A 132 -20.30 3.98 -10.71
CA ASN A 132 -19.59 4.74 -11.69
C ASN A 132 -20.10 4.40 -13.12
N GLU A 133 -20.87 5.29 -13.75
CA GLU A 133 -21.50 5.08 -15.05
C GLU A 133 -20.46 4.77 -16.16
N THR A 134 -19.18 5.01 -15.89
CA THR A 134 -18.08 4.75 -16.82
C THR A 134 -17.60 3.30 -16.81
N GLY A 135 -17.91 2.51 -15.78
CA GLY A 135 -17.44 1.15 -15.61
C GLY A 135 -15.93 1.03 -15.36
N TRP A 136 -15.28 2.10 -14.93
CA TRP A 136 -13.84 2.12 -14.66
C TRP A 136 -13.55 1.75 -13.21
N LEU A 137 -12.92 0.60 -13.01
CA LEU A 137 -12.73 -0.04 -11.70
C LEU A 137 -11.78 0.72 -10.76
N GLU A 138 -10.90 1.58 -11.28
CA GLU A 138 -9.98 2.36 -10.47
C GLU A 138 -10.56 3.65 -9.92
N LEU A 139 -11.74 4.08 -10.35
CA LEU A 139 -12.27 5.36 -9.91
C LEU A 139 -12.78 5.27 -8.48
N PRO A 140 -12.23 6.10 -7.57
CA PRO A 140 -12.87 6.34 -6.27
C PRO A 140 -14.26 6.99 -6.44
N SER A 141 -15.04 6.95 -5.38
CA SER A 141 -16.26 7.74 -5.30
C SER A 141 -15.96 9.22 -5.51
N VAL A 142 -16.73 9.87 -6.37
CA VAL A 142 -16.63 11.33 -6.62
C VAL A 142 -17.70 12.02 -5.78
N PRO A 143 -17.31 12.85 -4.79
CA PRO A 143 -18.29 13.59 -4.00
C PRO A 143 -19.16 14.51 -4.87
N ALA A 144 -20.43 14.64 -4.51
CA ALA A 144 -21.33 15.52 -5.24
C ALA A 144 -20.82 16.98 -5.23
N GLY A 145 -20.86 17.64 -6.37
CA GLY A 145 -20.38 19.02 -6.53
C GLY A 145 -18.85 19.15 -6.69
N THR A 146 -18.13 18.04 -6.81
CA THR A 146 -16.70 18.04 -7.09
C THR A 146 -16.46 17.96 -8.60
N ASP A 147 -15.59 18.80 -9.13
CA ASP A 147 -15.19 18.76 -10.53
C ASP A 147 -14.32 17.53 -10.82
N PHE A 148 -14.77 16.74 -11.76
CA PHE A 148 -14.14 15.50 -12.21
C PHE A 148 -13.67 15.63 -13.65
N PHE A 149 -12.43 15.28 -13.91
CA PHE A 149 -11.78 15.44 -15.20
C PHE A 149 -11.20 14.12 -15.72
N THR A 150 -11.15 13.97 -17.03
CA THR A 150 -10.57 12.79 -17.68
C THR A 150 -9.77 13.16 -18.91
N HIS A 151 -8.52 12.71 -18.96
CA HIS A 151 -7.69 12.70 -20.16
C HIS A 151 -7.79 11.36 -20.89
N SER A 152 -7.90 11.44 -22.21
CA SER A 152 -7.87 10.26 -23.09
C SER A 152 -6.53 10.13 -23.79
N MET A 153 -6.14 8.92 -24.15
CA MET A 153 -4.99 8.61 -24.98
C MET A 153 -5.38 7.64 -26.10
N THR A 154 -4.55 7.58 -27.13
CA THR A 154 -4.70 6.59 -28.20
C THR A 154 -3.45 5.72 -28.24
N ILE A 155 -3.63 4.39 -28.11
CA ILE A 155 -2.57 3.40 -28.23
C ILE A 155 -2.88 2.55 -29.46
N GLY A 156 -2.03 2.64 -30.47
CA GLY A 156 -2.34 2.09 -31.80
C GLY A 156 -3.56 2.79 -32.38
N SER A 157 -4.63 2.05 -32.65
CA SER A 157 -5.93 2.58 -33.13
C SER A 157 -6.99 2.69 -32.04
N VAL A 158 -6.68 2.31 -30.81
CA VAL A 158 -7.65 2.26 -29.70
C VAL A 158 -7.57 3.52 -28.86
N LYS A 159 -8.68 4.26 -28.82
CA LYS A 159 -8.85 5.35 -27.86
C LYS A 159 -9.22 4.76 -26.49
N THR A 160 -8.47 5.13 -25.47
CA THR A 160 -8.69 4.69 -24.10
C THR A 160 -8.45 5.84 -23.13
N ARG A 161 -8.74 5.61 -21.85
CA ARG A 161 -8.46 6.59 -20.82
C ARG A 161 -6.97 6.66 -20.52
N ASN A 162 -6.45 7.87 -20.40
CA ASN A 162 -5.11 8.12 -19.87
C ASN A 162 -5.15 8.14 -18.35
N TYR A 163 -5.87 9.10 -17.75
CA TYR A 163 -6.12 9.18 -16.33
C TYR A 163 -7.34 10.07 -16.04
N SER A 164 -7.89 9.90 -14.84
CA SER A 164 -8.94 10.76 -14.32
C SER A 164 -8.52 11.33 -12.98
N PHE A 165 -9.08 12.48 -12.61
CA PHE A 165 -8.79 13.13 -11.34
C PHE A 165 -9.95 14.03 -10.89
N ILE A 166 -10.02 14.34 -9.61
CA ILE A 166 -10.79 15.45 -9.06
C ILE A 166 -9.84 16.59 -8.71
N TRP A 167 -10.38 17.81 -8.67
CA TRP A 167 -9.56 18.98 -8.43
C TRP A 167 -9.99 19.73 -7.18
N ASP A 168 -9.02 20.05 -6.33
CA ASP A 168 -9.18 20.88 -5.14
C ASP A 168 -8.66 22.28 -5.45
N TYR A 169 -9.56 23.22 -5.65
CA TYR A 169 -9.26 24.60 -6.00
C TYR A 169 -8.64 25.40 -4.86
N ASP A 170 -8.93 25.04 -3.61
CA ASP A 170 -8.42 25.74 -2.44
C ASP A 170 -6.95 25.39 -2.18
N ASN A 171 -6.60 24.12 -2.41
CA ASN A 171 -5.25 23.60 -2.20
C ASN A 171 -4.40 23.57 -3.47
N LEU A 172 -4.99 23.75 -4.66
CA LEU A 172 -4.37 23.64 -5.99
C LEU A 172 -3.65 22.30 -6.19
N VAL A 173 -4.28 21.21 -5.82
CA VAL A 173 -3.81 19.83 -6.01
C VAL A 173 -4.96 18.93 -6.43
N ALA A 174 -4.67 17.81 -7.07
CA ALA A 174 -5.62 16.72 -7.21
C ALA A 174 -5.57 15.85 -5.95
N PRO A 175 -6.66 15.72 -5.18
CA PRO A 175 -6.72 14.79 -4.06
C PRO A 175 -6.37 13.36 -4.46
N TRP A 176 -6.74 12.97 -5.68
CA TRP A 176 -6.33 11.72 -6.30
C TRP A 176 -6.28 11.81 -7.83
N VAL A 177 -5.44 10.97 -8.40
CA VAL A 177 -5.32 10.67 -9.83
C VAL A 177 -5.46 9.16 -10.02
N ALA A 178 -6.41 8.74 -10.85
CA ALA A 178 -6.75 7.33 -11.08
C ALA A 178 -6.47 6.93 -12.52
N TYR A 179 -5.85 5.76 -12.72
CA TYR A 179 -5.43 5.33 -14.05
C TYR A 179 -5.29 3.81 -14.18
N PRO A 180 -5.62 3.24 -15.37
CA PRO A 180 -5.27 1.87 -15.69
C PRO A 180 -3.78 1.77 -16.03
N LEU A 181 -3.11 0.71 -15.59
CA LEU A 181 -1.73 0.43 -15.88
C LEU A 181 -1.58 -1.03 -16.34
N SER A 182 -0.99 -1.23 -17.50
CA SER A 182 -0.68 -2.56 -18.05
C SER A 182 0.69 -2.53 -18.71
N ARG A 183 1.26 -3.70 -18.98
CA ARG A 183 2.50 -3.80 -19.74
C ARG A 183 2.49 -3.09 -21.10
N TRP A 184 1.28 -2.85 -21.65
CA TRP A 184 1.12 -2.20 -22.95
C TRP A 184 1.16 -0.68 -22.90
N ASN A 185 0.86 -0.09 -21.73
CA ASN A 185 0.88 1.35 -21.53
C ASN A 185 1.95 1.84 -20.56
N VAL A 186 2.79 0.94 -20.04
CA VAL A 186 4.03 1.35 -19.36
C VAL A 186 4.96 1.99 -20.40
N GLY A 187 5.56 3.11 -20.04
CA GLY A 187 6.44 3.86 -20.92
C GLY A 187 7.72 3.07 -21.27
N THR A 188 8.02 3.00 -22.56
CA THR A 188 9.27 2.42 -23.08
C THR A 188 10.25 3.47 -23.57
N GLY A 189 9.88 4.75 -23.53
CA GLY A 189 10.63 5.87 -24.07
C GLY A 189 11.18 6.82 -23.01
N SER A 190 11.97 7.81 -23.49
CA SER A 190 12.43 8.91 -22.66
C SER A 190 11.26 9.79 -22.20
N ARG A 191 11.47 10.49 -21.09
CA ARG A 191 10.53 11.53 -20.63
C ARG A 191 10.37 12.59 -21.71
N SER A 192 9.14 13.11 -21.87
CA SER A 192 8.90 14.22 -22.78
C SER A 192 9.33 15.57 -22.18
N ASP A 193 9.29 15.68 -20.85
CA ASP A 193 9.47 16.92 -20.09
C ASP A 193 8.62 18.08 -20.62
N ALA A 194 7.44 17.77 -21.14
CA ALA A 194 6.49 18.69 -21.76
C ALA A 194 5.68 19.45 -20.71
N TRP A 195 6.38 20.14 -19.80
CA TRP A 195 5.78 20.92 -18.72
C TRP A 195 4.80 21.96 -19.27
N GLY A 196 3.54 21.84 -18.89
CA GLY A 196 2.50 22.71 -19.43
C GLY A 196 1.28 22.82 -18.51
N LEU A 197 0.38 23.72 -18.93
CA LEU A 197 -0.93 23.84 -18.33
C LEU A 197 -1.84 22.70 -18.82
N ASP A 198 -2.69 22.23 -17.93
CA ASP A 198 -3.75 21.30 -18.28
C ASP A 198 -4.85 22.07 -19.06
N PRO A 199 -5.17 21.66 -20.29
CA PRO A 199 -6.19 22.34 -21.09
C PRO A 199 -7.61 22.17 -20.57
N LEU A 200 -7.83 21.33 -19.56
CA LEU A 200 -9.16 21.12 -18.94
C LEU A 200 -9.49 22.15 -17.84
N LEU A 201 -8.50 22.94 -17.40
CA LEU A 201 -8.67 23.99 -16.38
C LEU A 201 -8.12 25.32 -16.86
N ASP A 202 -8.74 26.42 -16.41
CA ASP A 202 -8.22 27.77 -16.62
C ASP A 202 -6.85 27.94 -15.92
N GLU A 203 -5.96 28.77 -16.48
CA GLU A 203 -4.60 28.97 -15.97
C GLU A 203 -4.59 29.50 -14.53
N ASP A 204 -5.51 30.35 -14.16
CA ASP A 204 -5.61 30.91 -12.80
C ASP A 204 -6.00 29.85 -11.76
N LYS A 205 -6.62 28.75 -12.18
CA LYS A 205 -7.13 27.67 -11.33
C LYS A 205 -6.20 26.47 -11.19
N GLN A 206 -5.01 26.51 -11.75
CA GLN A 206 -4.03 25.43 -11.69
C GLN A 206 -2.61 25.98 -11.44
N PRO A 207 -1.66 25.17 -10.93
CA PRO A 207 -0.28 25.62 -10.74
C PRO A 207 0.48 25.72 -12.07
N VAL A 208 1.26 26.77 -12.22
CA VAL A 208 2.17 26.99 -13.35
C VAL A 208 3.56 26.45 -12.98
N LEU A 209 4.03 25.44 -13.71
CA LEU A 209 5.27 24.71 -13.38
C LEU A 209 6.21 24.53 -14.59
N HIS A 210 6.17 25.46 -15.54
CA HIS A 210 6.92 25.35 -16.81
C HIS A 210 8.45 25.29 -16.61
N PHE A 211 8.99 26.14 -15.73
CA PHE A 211 10.43 26.38 -15.67
C PHE A 211 11.13 25.61 -14.55
N ARG A 212 10.46 25.42 -13.41
CA ARG A 212 11.05 24.82 -12.22
C ARG A 212 9.99 24.20 -11.33
N GLY A 213 10.42 23.44 -10.32
CA GLY A 213 9.56 22.98 -9.24
C GLY A 213 9.07 24.13 -8.36
N TYR A 214 8.41 23.77 -7.30
CA TYR A 214 7.84 24.72 -6.35
C TYR A 214 8.94 25.38 -5.51
N SER A 215 8.78 26.66 -5.18
CA SER A 215 9.69 27.39 -4.30
C SER A 215 9.12 27.53 -2.89
N VAL A 216 10.02 27.60 -1.90
CA VAL A 216 9.69 27.86 -0.50
C VAL A 216 10.67 28.90 0.04
N GLY A 217 10.17 30.09 0.38
CA GLY A 217 11.04 31.20 0.79
C GLY A 217 12.13 31.52 -0.26
N ASN A 218 13.30 31.94 0.20
CA ASN A 218 14.37 32.39 -0.69
C ASN A 218 15.28 31.25 -1.21
N SER A 219 15.28 30.07 -0.63
CA SER A 219 16.23 29.00 -0.96
C SER A 219 15.68 27.60 -0.97
N GLY A 220 14.48 27.40 -0.41
CA GLY A 220 13.82 26.09 -0.37
C GLY A 220 13.08 25.77 -1.67
N ARG A 221 12.94 24.48 -1.95
CA ARG A 221 12.11 24.00 -3.06
C ARG A 221 11.53 22.63 -2.79
N TYR A 222 10.40 22.35 -3.42
CA TYR A 222 9.88 21.01 -3.61
C TYR A 222 9.98 20.61 -5.08
N ASP A 223 10.10 19.32 -5.32
CA ASP A 223 10.02 18.77 -6.67
C ASP A 223 8.58 18.87 -7.22
N ARG A 224 8.46 18.81 -8.53
CA ARG A 224 7.20 18.53 -9.23
C ARG A 224 6.93 17.03 -9.10
N GLY A 225 6.29 16.64 -8.00
CA GLY A 225 5.99 15.25 -7.72
C GLY A 225 4.81 14.75 -8.53
N HIS A 226 5.03 13.77 -9.40
CA HIS A 226 3.99 13.17 -10.21
C HIS A 226 3.05 12.31 -9.35
N GLN A 227 1.75 12.39 -9.61
CA GLN A 227 0.79 11.40 -9.12
C GLN A 227 0.67 10.23 -10.10
N LEU A 228 0.43 10.48 -11.39
CA LEU A 228 0.67 9.52 -12.47
C LEU A 228 2.10 9.68 -12.97
N PRO A 229 3.01 8.72 -12.73
CA PRO A 229 4.40 8.81 -13.16
C PRO A 229 4.55 8.87 -14.67
N SER A 230 5.48 9.67 -15.18
CA SER A 230 5.75 9.74 -16.62
C SER A 230 6.21 8.40 -17.20
N ALA A 231 6.91 7.58 -16.41
CA ALA A 231 7.33 6.24 -16.81
C ALA A 231 6.17 5.25 -17.01
N ASP A 232 4.98 5.59 -16.51
CA ASP A 232 3.78 4.75 -16.66
C ASP A 232 3.03 5.04 -17.98
N ARG A 233 3.58 5.91 -18.84
CA ARG A 233 2.96 6.27 -20.13
C ARG A 233 3.97 6.29 -21.28
N PRO A 234 3.58 5.76 -22.46
CA PRO A 234 4.43 5.78 -23.62
C PRO A 234 4.61 7.21 -24.14
N ASN A 235 5.85 7.57 -24.48
CA ASN A 235 6.17 8.81 -25.14
C ASN A 235 6.12 8.62 -26.66
N ILE A 236 5.14 9.23 -27.33
CA ILE A 236 4.95 9.14 -28.77
C ILE A 236 5.69 10.32 -29.42
N LYS A 237 6.89 10.05 -29.93
CA LYS A 237 7.73 11.07 -30.57
C LYS A 237 6.99 11.77 -31.70
N GLY A 238 7.03 13.11 -31.68
CA GLY A 238 6.42 13.95 -32.73
C GLY A 238 4.90 14.09 -32.64
N ALA A 239 4.27 13.48 -31.64
CA ALA A 239 2.86 13.72 -31.38
C ALA A 239 2.65 15.11 -30.74
N ASP A 240 1.49 15.69 -31.03
CA ASP A 240 0.99 16.86 -30.31
C ASP A 240 1.00 16.56 -28.80
N PRO A 241 1.52 17.44 -27.95
CA PRO A 241 1.54 17.24 -26.49
C PRO A 241 0.17 16.85 -25.91
N GLN A 242 -0.91 17.41 -26.42
CA GLN A 242 -2.29 17.08 -26.00
C GLN A 242 -2.78 15.69 -26.48
N LYS A 243 -2.01 15.01 -27.31
CA LYS A 243 -2.27 13.65 -27.81
C LYS A 243 -1.22 12.65 -27.36
N ASN A 244 -0.17 13.13 -26.71
CA ASN A 244 0.94 12.29 -26.23
C ASN A 244 0.67 11.90 -24.78
N PRO A 245 0.42 10.62 -24.48
CA PRO A 245 0.11 10.16 -23.12
C PRO A 245 1.16 10.56 -22.08
N ASN A 246 2.44 10.49 -22.46
CA ASN A 246 3.55 10.90 -21.59
C ASN A 246 3.56 12.40 -21.35
N ALA A 247 3.34 13.23 -22.39
CA ALA A 247 3.32 14.69 -22.24
C ALA A 247 2.22 15.16 -21.29
N MET A 248 1.04 14.53 -21.33
CA MET A 248 -0.07 14.83 -20.42
C MET A 248 0.28 14.58 -18.95
N THR A 249 1.26 13.71 -18.66
CA THR A 249 1.69 13.48 -17.26
C THR A 249 2.43 14.69 -16.68
N PHE A 250 2.85 15.66 -17.49
CA PHE A 250 3.57 16.85 -17.08
C PHE A 250 2.68 18.08 -16.86
N TYR A 251 1.37 17.91 -16.89
CA TYR A 251 0.44 18.99 -16.51
C TYR A 251 0.53 19.32 -15.03
N GLY A 252 0.37 20.60 -14.69
CA GLY A 252 0.39 21.07 -13.31
C GLY A 252 -0.64 20.35 -12.42
N THR A 253 -1.77 19.94 -12.99
CA THR A 253 -2.84 19.20 -12.31
C THR A 253 -2.43 17.80 -11.84
N ASN A 254 -1.41 17.20 -12.43
CA ASN A 254 -0.84 15.91 -12.03
C ASN A 254 0.34 16.06 -11.04
N MET A 255 0.65 17.29 -10.60
CA MET A 255 1.81 17.61 -9.77
C MET A 255 1.43 18.02 -8.36
N THR A 256 2.23 17.58 -7.41
CA THR A 256 2.16 18.02 -6.01
C THR A 256 3.56 18.42 -5.52
N PRO A 257 3.65 19.34 -4.52
CA PRO A 257 4.94 19.67 -3.90
C PRO A 257 5.49 18.46 -3.13
N GLN A 258 6.55 17.84 -3.62
CA GLN A 258 7.19 16.69 -2.96
C GLN A 258 8.62 17.01 -2.53
N LEU A 259 9.01 16.57 -1.32
CA LEU A 259 10.40 16.60 -0.87
C LEU A 259 11.27 15.77 -1.84
N ASN A 260 12.39 16.31 -2.29
CA ASN A 260 13.29 15.62 -3.22
C ASN A 260 13.71 14.23 -2.74
N GLY A 261 14.07 14.10 -1.45
CA GLY A 261 14.45 12.81 -0.86
C GLY A 261 13.28 11.82 -0.70
N PHE A 262 12.04 12.29 -0.69
CA PHE A 262 10.84 11.45 -0.75
C PHE A 262 10.56 11.04 -2.19
N ASN A 263 10.44 12.00 -3.11
CA ASN A 263 10.13 11.81 -4.52
C ASN A 263 11.12 10.87 -5.21
N GLY A 264 12.43 11.16 -5.14
CA GLY A 264 13.51 10.31 -5.67
C GLY A 264 13.92 9.16 -4.72
N GLY A 265 13.19 8.94 -3.64
CA GLY A 265 13.46 7.94 -2.63
C GLY A 265 12.45 6.80 -2.62
N ILE A 266 11.75 6.66 -1.48
CA ILE A 266 10.79 5.59 -1.25
C ILE A 266 9.63 5.64 -2.24
N TRP A 267 9.20 6.85 -2.65
CA TRP A 267 8.12 7.03 -3.63
C TRP A 267 8.49 6.48 -5.00
N ALA A 268 9.69 6.81 -5.52
CA ALA A 268 10.19 6.25 -6.79
C ALA A 268 10.31 4.70 -6.74
N ASN A 269 10.68 4.15 -5.58
CA ASN A 269 10.74 2.70 -5.38
C ASN A 269 9.34 2.07 -5.40
N LEU A 270 8.33 2.73 -4.79
CA LEU A 270 6.94 2.28 -4.88
C LEU A 270 6.45 2.30 -6.33
N GLU A 271 6.71 3.35 -7.09
CA GLU A 271 6.36 3.44 -8.51
C GLU A 271 6.99 2.30 -9.32
N GLY A 272 8.27 2.00 -9.07
CA GLY A 272 8.96 0.86 -9.68
C GLY A 272 8.30 -0.47 -9.34
N LYS A 273 7.85 -0.65 -8.10
CA LYS A 273 7.15 -1.84 -7.63
C LYS A 273 5.78 -1.99 -8.30
N VAL A 274 5.02 -0.90 -8.42
CA VAL A 274 3.72 -0.87 -9.10
C VAL A 274 3.87 -1.26 -10.58
N ARG A 275 4.88 -0.75 -11.28
CA ARG A 275 5.20 -1.16 -12.66
C ARG A 275 5.55 -2.65 -12.76
N SER A 276 6.29 -3.19 -11.80
CA SER A 276 6.56 -4.64 -11.76
C SER A 276 5.26 -5.44 -11.65
N TRP A 277 4.35 -5.03 -10.77
CA TRP A 277 3.05 -5.70 -10.64
C TRP A 277 2.18 -5.57 -11.90
N ALA A 278 2.25 -4.44 -12.61
CA ALA A 278 1.54 -4.25 -13.87
C ALA A 278 2.02 -5.20 -14.98
N ASN A 279 3.31 -5.55 -14.98
CA ASN A 279 3.86 -6.52 -15.92
C ASN A 279 3.38 -7.97 -15.66
N GLU A 280 2.97 -8.26 -14.43
CA GLU A 280 2.46 -9.57 -13.98
C GLU A 280 0.93 -9.66 -14.05
N SER A 281 0.24 -8.62 -14.51
CA SER A 281 -1.21 -8.49 -14.52
C SER A 281 -1.69 -8.10 -15.91
N ASP A 282 -2.92 -8.48 -16.29
CA ASP A 282 -3.52 -7.98 -17.52
C ASP A 282 -3.76 -6.48 -17.44
N THR A 283 -4.33 -6.02 -16.35
CA THR A 283 -4.47 -4.61 -16.01
C THR A 283 -4.37 -4.45 -14.51
N LEU A 284 -3.59 -3.46 -14.08
CA LEU A 284 -3.55 -2.97 -12.73
C LEU A 284 -4.32 -1.64 -12.70
N TYR A 285 -5.24 -1.50 -11.79
CA TYR A 285 -6.00 -0.27 -11.58
C TYR A 285 -5.35 0.47 -10.42
N VAL A 286 -4.92 1.71 -10.68
CA VAL A 286 -4.10 2.48 -9.74
C VAL A 286 -4.80 3.79 -9.40
N VAL A 287 -4.89 4.08 -8.11
CA VAL A 287 -5.19 5.41 -7.59
C VAL A 287 -3.97 5.91 -6.86
N THR A 288 -3.50 7.08 -7.21
CA THR A 288 -2.48 7.80 -6.45
C THR A 288 -3.11 9.03 -5.86
N GLY A 289 -2.88 9.29 -4.59
CA GLY A 289 -3.41 10.48 -3.96
C GLY A 289 -2.45 11.14 -2.99
N CYS A 290 -2.80 12.36 -2.61
CA CYS A 290 -2.13 13.11 -1.57
C CYS A 290 -3.08 13.36 -0.40
N VAL A 291 -2.53 13.36 0.80
CA VAL A 291 -3.25 13.63 2.05
C VAL A 291 -2.91 15.04 2.51
N ILE A 292 -3.92 15.83 2.81
CA ILE A 292 -3.77 17.13 3.46
C ILE A 292 -4.51 17.03 4.81
N ASP A 293 -3.77 16.63 5.82
CA ASP A 293 -4.28 16.42 7.18
C ASP A 293 -3.37 17.14 8.18
N TYR A 294 -3.51 18.45 8.24
CA TYR A 294 -2.88 19.26 9.27
C TYR A 294 -3.73 19.21 10.52
N LYS A 295 -3.14 18.81 11.66
CA LYS A 295 -3.84 18.74 12.94
C LYS A 295 -4.13 20.13 13.49
N ASP A 296 -5.13 20.22 14.37
CA ASP A 296 -5.47 21.47 15.04
C ASP A 296 -4.24 22.10 15.71
N GLY A 297 -3.97 23.36 15.37
CA GLY A 297 -2.80 24.11 15.84
C GLY A 297 -1.54 23.93 15.00
N GLU A 298 -1.51 23.06 14.01
CA GLU A 298 -0.43 22.97 13.07
C GLU A 298 -0.51 24.07 11.99
N THR A 299 0.65 24.60 11.59
CA THR A 299 0.72 25.59 10.51
C THR A 299 0.67 24.89 9.17
N VAL A 300 -0.34 25.20 8.36
CA VAL A 300 -0.41 24.72 6.96
C VAL A 300 0.79 25.22 6.17
N LYS A 301 1.49 24.29 5.54
CA LYS A 301 2.67 24.60 4.70
C LYS A 301 2.25 24.84 3.26
N TYR A 302 2.81 25.85 2.65
CA TYR A 302 2.60 26.21 1.25
C TYR A 302 3.91 26.23 0.49
N ALA A 303 3.85 25.84 -0.76
CA ALA A 303 4.90 26.07 -1.75
C ALA A 303 4.35 27.00 -2.85
N LEU A 304 5.23 27.74 -3.51
CA LEU A 304 4.85 28.66 -4.56
C LEU A 304 5.14 28.06 -5.93
N ASP A 305 4.18 28.17 -6.82
CA ASP A 305 4.38 27.85 -8.24
C ASP A 305 5.27 28.90 -8.94
N ASN A 306 5.41 28.82 -10.26
CA ASN A 306 6.27 29.74 -11.00
C ASN A 306 5.70 31.16 -11.08
N ASN A 307 4.40 31.34 -10.84
CA ASN A 307 3.71 32.64 -10.83
C ASN A 307 3.43 33.15 -9.41
N GLY A 308 3.91 32.46 -8.38
CA GLY A 308 3.76 32.84 -6.98
C GLY A 308 2.42 32.43 -6.35
N LYS A 309 1.61 31.58 -7.02
CA LYS A 309 0.41 30.99 -6.42
C LYS A 309 0.81 30.01 -5.32
N LYS A 310 0.06 30.04 -4.22
CA LYS A 310 0.25 29.11 -3.10
C LYS A 310 -0.37 27.76 -3.44
N VAL A 311 0.41 26.70 -3.32
CA VAL A 311 -0.02 25.31 -3.43
C VAL A 311 0.20 24.64 -2.08
N THR A 312 -0.80 24.00 -1.53
CA THR A 312 -0.67 23.33 -0.23
C THR A 312 0.30 22.14 -0.35
N VAL A 313 1.20 22.03 0.62
CA VAL A 313 2.12 20.89 0.70
C VAL A 313 1.41 19.74 1.37
N PRO A 314 1.23 18.58 0.73
CA PRO A 314 0.60 17.43 1.35
C PRO A 314 1.36 16.93 2.58
N THR A 315 0.64 16.39 3.55
CA THR A 315 1.20 15.74 4.76
C THR A 315 1.54 14.28 4.53
N GLY A 316 0.91 13.65 3.54
CA GLY A 316 1.13 12.25 3.17
C GLY A 316 0.80 11.96 1.72
N TYR A 317 1.16 10.75 1.29
CA TYR A 317 0.89 10.24 -0.06
C TYR A 317 0.51 8.78 0.00
N TYR A 318 -0.45 8.39 -0.84
CA TYR A 318 -0.88 7.00 -0.94
C TYR A 318 -0.95 6.50 -2.38
N LYS A 319 -0.86 5.17 -2.52
CA LYS A 319 -1.27 4.45 -3.73
C LYS A 319 -2.19 3.31 -3.35
N VAL A 320 -3.33 3.24 -4.02
CA VAL A 320 -4.21 2.06 -4.01
C VAL A 320 -4.02 1.32 -5.32
N VAL A 321 -3.86 0.02 -5.25
CA VAL A 321 -3.74 -0.83 -6.42
C VAL A 321 -4.77 -1.95 -6.33
N LEU A 322 -5.51 -2.14 -7.44
CA LEU A 322 -6.47 -3.23 -7.62
C LEU A 322 -6.04 -4.05 -8.82
N ARG A 323 -6.02 -5.37 -8.70
CA ARG A 323 -5.78 -6.28 -9.82
C ARG A 323 -6.77 -7.44 -9.83
N TYR A 324 -7.01 -7.97 -11.01
CA TYR A 324 -7.71 -9.24 -11.22
C TYR A 324 -6.72 -10.33 -11.60
N ARG A 325 -6.91 -11.53 -11.08
CA ARG A 325 -6.23 -12.76 -11.50
C ARG A 325 -7.25 -13.81 -11.88
N ALA A 326 -7.21 -14.27 -13.13
CA ALA A 326 -8.08 -15.35 -13.60
C ALA A 326 -7.64 -16.72 -13.08
N ASN A 327 -6.31 -16.95 -13.04
CA ASN A 327 -5.70 -18.17 -12.55
C ASN A 327 -4.50 -17.81 -11.68
N SER A 328 -4.43 -18.32 -10.48
CA SER A 328 -3.33 -18.07 -9.56
C SER A 328 -2.58 -19.36 -9.25
N THR A 329 -1.26 -19.37 -9.50
CA THR A 329 -0.34 -20.37 -8.93
C THR A 329 -0.38 -20.40 -7.39
N PHE A 330 -0.99 -19.40 -6.76
CA PHE A 330 -1.14 -19.28 -5.31
C PHE A 330 -2.52 -19.68 -4.79
N GLY A 331 -3.34 -20.36 -5.61
CA GLY A 331 -4.56 -21.02 -5.17
C GLY A 331 -5.83 -20.17 -5.11
N TYR A 332 -5.82 -18.90 -5.56
CA TYR A 332 -7.05 -18.11 -5.68
C TYR A 332 -7.14 -17.34 -7.00
N SER A 333 -8.34 -17.17 -7.51
CA SER A 333 -8.69 -16.29 -8.61
C SER A 333 -9.61 -15.18 -8.09
N GLY A 334 -9.57 -14.01 -8.74
CA GLY A 334 -10.44 -12.88 -8.39
C GLY A 334 -9.68 -11.57 -8.24
N TYR A 335 -10.36 -10.60 -7.66
CA TYR A 335 -9.80 -9.28 -7.37
C TYR A 335 -8.98 -9.29 -6.09
N SER A 336 -7.89 -8.55 -6.08
CA SER A 336 -7.13 -8.23 -4.87
C SER A 336 -6.69 -6.78 -4.91
N ALA A 337 -6.81 -6.10 -3.77
CA ALA A 337 -6.43 -4.71 -3.61
C ALA A 337 -5.54 -4.52 -2.38
N CYS A 338 -4.71 -3.49 -2.42
CA CYS A 338 -4.01 -3.00 -1.24
C CYS A 338 -3.81 -1.48 -1.34
N ALA A 339 -3.76 -0.82 -0.21
CA ALA A 339 -3.34 0.57 -0.07
C ALA A 339 -1.95 0.64 0.55
N ILE A 340 -1.16 1.63 0.13
CA ILE A 340 0.17 1.92 0.66
C ILE A 340 0.19 3.41 0.97
N LEU A 341 0.45 3.76 2.22
CA LEU A 341 0.45 5.13 2.73
C LEU A 341 1.82 5.49 3.30
N PHE A 342 2.28 6.69 2.97
CA PHE A 342 3.51 7.28 3.52
C PHE A 342 3.25 8.67 4.09
N ASP A 343 3.85 8.97 5.23
CA ASP A 343 4.04 10.37 5.63
C ASP A 343 4.92 11.09 4.62
N HIS A 344 4.69 12.37 4.39
CA HIS A 344 5.54 13.19 3.52
C HIS A 344 6.83 13.60 4.21
N LYS A 345 7.77 12.67 4.33
CA LYS A 345 9.11 12.86 4.92
C LYS A 345 10.18 12.10 4.14
N VAL A 346 11.43 12.40 4.40
CA VAL A 346 12.56 11.64 3.84
C VAL A 346 12.75 10.36 4.64
N TYR A 347 12.78 9.23 3.94
CA TYR A 347 13.02 7.91 4.52
C TYR A 347 14.47 7.50 4.32
N SER A 348 15.13 7.07 5.38
CA SER A 348 16.50 6.48 5.33
C SER A 348 16.47 5.10 4.70
N ASP A 349 15.50 4.27 5.06
CA ASP A 349 15.21 2.99 4.42
C ASP A 349 14.16 3.21 3.33
N LYS A 350 14.53 2.88 2.09
CA LYS A 350 13.70 3.08 0.91
C LYS A 350 12.98 1.80 0.45
N ARG A 351 13.06 0.72 1.25
CA ARG A 351 12.37 -0.54 0.96
C ARG A 351 10.87 -0.39 1.18
N ILE A 352 10.09 -0.98 0.29
CA ILE A 352 8.64 -1.06 0.44
C ILE A 352 8.34 -2.31 1.26
N THR A 353 8.00 -2.12 2.53
CA THR A 353 7.67 -3.19 3.47
C THR A 353 6.17 -3.22 3.76
N SER A 354 5.69 -4.31 4.35
CA SER A 354 4.27 -4.46 4.67
C SER A 354 3.76 -3.51 5.76
N GLU A 355 4.65 -2.82 6.48
CA GLU A 355 4.27 -1.82 7.48
C GLU A 355 3.58 -0.58 6.88
N TYR A 356 3.84 -0.31 5.59
CA TYR A 356 3.20 0.79 4.85
C TYR A 356 1.90 0.37 4.16
N SER A 357 1.56 -0.93 4.21
CA SER A 357 0.36 -1.46 3.54
C SER A 357 -0.79 -1.62 4.51
N MET A 358 -1.98 -1.32 4.05
CA MET A 358 -3.24 -1.47 4.76
C MET A 358 -4.34 -1.96 3.82
N SER A 359 -5.51 -2.27 4.35
CA SER A 359 -6.70 -2.49 3.52
C SER A 359 -7.13 -1.17 2.86
N VAL A 360 -7.90 -1.26 1.78
CA VAL A 360 -8.45 -0.05 1.13
C VAL A 360 -9.47 0.64 2.03
N ASP A 361 -10.17 -0.13 2.87
CA ASP A 361 -11.18 0.38 3.80
C ASP A 361 -10.56 1.13 5.00
N ASP A 362 -9.27 0.89 5.28
CA ASP A 362 -8.55 1.56 6.38
C ASP A 362 -7.87 2.86 5.92
N LEU A 363 -7.80 3.11 4.59
CA LEU A 363 -7.23 4.33 4.01
C LEU A 363 -8.25 5.47 4.02
#